data_7418a2f62955ea06c5bb08ccbcbe2a5c
#
_entry.id   7418a2f62955ea06c5bb08ccbcbe2a5c
#
_cell.length_a   1.000
_cell.length_b   1.000
_cell.length_c   1.000
_cell.angle_alpha   90.00
_cell.angle_beta   90.00
_cell.angle_gamma   90.00
#
_symmetry.space_group_name_H-M   'P 1'
#
loop_
_entity.id
_entity.type
_entity.pdbx_description
1 polymer ?
#
loop_
_entity_poly.entity_id
_entity_poly.type
_entity_poly.pdbx_seq_one_letter_code
_entity_poly.pdbx_strand_id
1 'polypeptide(L)'
;MKRLINKLHQEQMLTAEEFHRLLANRSEETDLYARELANQVRQEVYGNKIYVRGLIEFTNYCKNDCYYCGIRRSNQNAQRYRLTEEDILECCRQGYEIGFRTFVLQGGEDGFFTDDRIVQIVRKIKEQYPDCALTLSIGEKSEESYRAYREAGADRYLLRHETADPRHYMRLHPLEMSGENRKSCLRILKKLGYQTGAGFMVGSPLQTVDDLVEDFLFLKELDPEMVGIGPFIAHQDTPFCNERSGTLDDTLFYLALLRLMLPNVLLPATTALGTIHPRGREMGVLSGANVVMPNLSPVSVRKKYMLYDGKICTGDEAAECRMCLSRRMERIGCEVVTDRGDYKKRLA
;
A
#
# COMPACT_ATOMS: atom_id res chain seq x y z
N MET A 1 -1.39 -28.85 -3.54
CA MET A 1 -1.51 -27.39 -3.45
C MET A 1 -2.25 -26.76 -4.65
N LYS A 2 -1.95 -27.09 -5.92
CA LYS A 2 -2.65 -26.54 -7.11
C LYS A 2 -4.19 -26.61 -7.03
N ARG A 3 -4.76 -27.70 -6.44
CA ARG A 3 -6.22 -27.81 -6.21
C ARG A 3 -6.76 -26.69 -5.32
N LEU A 4 -6.01 -26.28 -4.27
CA LEU A 4 -6.42 -25.19 -3.37
C LEU A 4 -6.31 -23.84 -4.07
N ILE A 5 -5.29 -23.64 -4.92
CA ILE A 5 -5.13 -22.42 -5.72
C ILE A 5 -6.30 -22.28 -6.70
N ASN A 6 -6.69 -23.38 -7.39
CA ASN A 6 -7.85 -23.38 -8.27
C ASN A 6 -9.15 -23.13 -7.52
N LYS A 7 -9.33 -23.72 -6.34
CA LYS A 7 -10.48 -23.43 -5.49
C LYS A 7 -10.55 -21.96 -5.11
N LEU A 8 -9.40 -21.37 -4.68
CA LEU A 8 -9.33 -19.93 -4.35
C LEU A 8 -9.71 -19.05 -5.55
N HIS A 9 -9.25 -19.42 -6.75
CA HIS A 9 -9.62 -18.69 -7.98
C HIS A 9 -11.12 -18.80 -8.29
N GLN A 10 -11.71 -19.98 -8.18
CA GLN A 10 -13.11 -20.23 -8.54
C GLN A 10 -14.10 -19.70 -7.49
N GLU A 11 -13.85 -20.01 -6.23
CA GLU A 11 -14.74 -19.68 -5.10
C GLU A 11 -14.38 -18.36 -4.42
N GLN A 12 -13.15 -17.83 -4.69
CA GLN A 12 -12.61 -16.61 -4.08
C GLN A 12 -12.55 -16.67 -2.56
N MET A 13 -12.48 -17.88 -2.01
CA MET A 13 -12.43 -18.16 -0.59
C MET A 13 -11.77 -19.52 -0.34
N LEU A 14 -11.02 -19.60 0.75
CA LEU A 14 -10.59 -20.85 1.40
C LEU A 14 -10.98 -20.78 2.87
N THR A 15 -11.14 -21.94 3.51
CA THR A 15 -11.26 -22.01 4.97
C THR A 15 -9.91 -21.70 5.63
N ALA A 16 -9.92 -21.41 6.93
CA ALA A 16 -8.69 -21.21 7.71
C ALA A 16 -7.72 -22.41 7.57
N GLU A 17 -8.21 -23.63 7.66
CA GLU A 17 -7.42 -24.86 7.52
C GLU A 17 -6.83 -25.00 6.10
N GLU A 18 -7.60 -24.63 5.06
CA GLU A 18 -7.16 -24.67 3.68
C GLU A 18 -6.07 -23.61 3.41
N PHE A 19 -6.24 -22.38 3.93
CA PHE A 19 -5.20 -21.35 3.89
C PHE A 19 -3.95 -21.82 4.61
N HIS A 20 -4.07 -22.29 5.86
CA HIS A 20 -2.93 -22.80 6.62
C HIS A 20 -2.18 -23.89 5.82
N ARG A 21 -2.90 -24.88 5.29
CA ARG A 21 -2.30 -25.96 4.50
C ARG A 21 -1.60 -25.43 3.24
N LEU A 22 -2.19 -24.45 2.54
CA LEU A 22 -1.61 -23.86 1.34
C LEU A 22 -0.34 -23.07 1.67
N LEU A 23 -0.37 -22.25 2.71
CA LEU A 23 0.75 -21.39 3.12
C LEU A 23 1.92 -22.20 3.71
N ALA A 24 1.63 -23.24 4.51
CA ALA A 24 2.65 -24.08 5.16
C ALA A 24 3.32 -25.08 4.22
N ASN A 25 2.67 -25.49 3.12
CA ASN A 25 3.16 -26.56 2.24
C ASN A 25 3.35 -26.10 0.78
N ARG A 26 3.65 -24.83 0.57
CA ARG A 26 3.95 -24.31 -0.78
C ARG A 26 5.30 -24.82 -1.29
N SER A 27 5.47 -24.79 -2.60
CA SER A 27 6.70 -25.12 -3.29
C SER A 27 6.92 -24.13 -4.45
N GLU A 28 8.12 -24.06 -5.01
CA GLU A 28 8.41 -23.21 -6.17
C GLU A 28 7.44 -23.46 -7.33
N GLU A 29 7.07 -24.73 -7.60
CA GLU A 29 6.08 -25.07 -8.62
C GLU A 29 4.68 -24.49 -8.32
N THR A 30 4.25 -24.54 -7.06
CA THR A 30 2.95 -23.99 -6.67
C THR A 30 2.94 -22.47 -6.65
N ASP A 31 4.06 -21.86 -6.27
CA ASP A 31 4.24 -20.40 -6.28
C ASP A 31 4.17 -19.87 -7.72
N LEU A 32 4.89 -20.51 -8.65
CA LEU A 32 4.86 -20.15 -10.06
C LEU A 32 3.44 -20.29 -10.64
N TYR A 33 2.77 -21.42 -10.36
CA TYR A 33 1.41 -21.66 -10.80
C TYR A 33 0.42 -20.60 -10.31
N ALA A 34 0.48 -20.23 -9.03
CA ALA A 34 -0.37 -19.18 -8.46
C ALA A 34 -0.13 -17.82 -9.14
N ARG A 35 1.14 -17.46 -9.39
CA ARG A 35 1.54 -16.20 -10.02
C ARG A 35 1.08 -16.11 -11.48
N GLU A 36 1.22 -17.18 -12.24
CA GLU A 36 0.74 -17.26 -13.63
C GLU A 36 -0.78 -17.08 -13.70
N LEU A 37 -1.52 -17.81 -12.87
CA LEU A 37 -2.98 -17.70 -12.79
C LEU A 37 -3.43 -16.29 -12.34
N ALA A 38 -2.77 -15.71 -11.34
CA ALA A 38 -3.06 -14.36 -10.88
C ALA A 38 -2.77 -13.30 -11.95
N ASN A 39 -1.72 -13.49 -12.77
CA ASN A 39 -1.45 -12.61 -13.90
C ASN A 39 -2.54 -12.70 -14.98
N GLN A 40 -3.07 -13.90 -15.26
CA GLN A 40 -4.21 -14.08 -16.16
C GLN A 40 -5.45 -13.33 -15.64
N VAL A 41 -5.82 -13.51 -14.37
CA VAL A 41 -6.93 -12.79 -13.74
C VAL A 41 -6.72 -11.27 -13.80
N ARG A 42 -5.50 -10.78 -13.54
CA ARG A 42 -5.18 -9.35 -13.71
C ARG A 42 -5.43 -8.87 -15.12
N GLN A 43 -4.99 -9.65 -16.13
CA GLN A 43 -5.19 -9.32 -17.55
C GLN A 43 -6.66 -9.33 -17.96
N GLU A 44 -7.45 -10.28 -17.48
CA GLU A 44 -8.89 -10.35 -17.72
C GLU A 44 -9.62 -9.11 -17.17
N VAL A 45 -9.26 -8.65 -15.97
CA VAL A 45 -9.93 -7.52 -15.31
C VAL A 45 -9.41 -6.16 -15.80
N TYR A 46 -8.10 -6.01 -15.94
CA TYR A 46 -7.44 -4.72 -16.16
C TYR A 46 -6.73 -4.60 -17.52
N GLY A 47 -6.63 -5.68 -18.28
CA GLY A 47 -5.84 -5.73 -19.51
C GLY A 47 -4.34 -5.60 -19.21
N ASN A 48 -3.64 -4.91 -20.09
CA ASN A 48 -2.21 -4.57 -19.91
C ASN A 48 -1.98 -3.27 -19.11
N LYS A 49 -3.04 -2.61 -18.63
CA LYS A 49 -2.95 -1.29 -17.98
C LYS A 49 -2.34 -1.36 -16.59
N ILE A 50 -1.38 -0.48 -16.33
CA ILE A 50 -0.79 -0.23 -15.01
C ILE A 50 -1.12 1.20 -14.60
N TYR A 51 -1.81 1.34 -13.48
CA TYR A 51 -2.16 2.63 -12.92
C TYR A 51 -1.02 3.22 -12.11
N VAL A 52 -0.76 4.52 -12.31
CA VAL A 52 0.23 5.26 -11.53
C VAL A 52 -0.44 6.16 -10.51
N ARG A 53 0.10 6.17 -9.30
CA ARG A 53 -0.33 7.04 -8.22
C ARG A 53 0.85 7.89 -7.76
N GLY A 54 0.72 9.19 -7.85
CA GLY A 54 1.74 10.13 -7.40
C GLY A 54 1.79 10.20 -5.89
N LEU A 55 2.86 9.67 -5.30
CA LEU A 55 3.05 9.64 -3.85
C LEU A 55 3.69 10.95 -3.38
N ILE A 56 3.03 11.66 -2.48
CA ILE A 56 3.50 12.88 -1.84
C ILE A 56 3.65 12.58 -0.35
N GLU A 57 4.89 12.36 0.08
CA GLU A 57 5.28 12.13 1.48
C GLU A 57 5.43 13.50 2.15
N PHE A 58 4.36 14.06 2.71
CA PHE A 58 4.30 15.47 3.08
C PHE A 58 4.77 15.78 4.52
N THR A 59 4.89 14.76 5.38
CA THR A 59 5.46 14.87 6.72
C THR A 59 6.02 13.55 7.20
N ASN A 60 7.16 13.59 7.90
CA ASN A 60 7.71 12.42 8.58
C ASN A 60 7.64 12.54 10.13
N TYR A 61 6.89 13.50 10.66
CA TYR A 61 6.52 13.50 12.06
C TYR A 61 5.44 12.45 12.30
N CYS A 62 5.55 11.71 13.40
CA CYS A 62 4.55 10.71 13.79
C CYS A 62 4.43 10.68 15.32
N LYS A 63 3.20 10.62 15.83
CA LYS A 63 2.93 10.44 17.26
C LYS A 63 3.17 9.02 17.74
N ASN A 64 3.11 8.03 16.80
CA ASN A 64 3.21 6.60 17.08
C ASN A 64 4.67 6.15 17.17
N ASP A 65 4.88 5.03 17.84
CA ASP A 65 6.20 4.48 18.08
C ASP A 65 6.32 3.01 17.62
N CYS A 66 5.73 2.70 16.46
CA CYS A 66 5.77 1.36 15.86
C CYS A 66 7.20 0.84 15.77
N TYR A 67 7.43 -0.41 16.22
CA TYR A 67 8.78 -0.96 16.40
C TYR A 67 9.56 -1.23 15.11
N TYR A 68 8.88 -1.19 13.97
CA TYR A 68 9.45 -1.43 12.63
C TYR A 68 9.70 -0.16 11.80
N CYS A 69 9.19 1.00 12.25
CA CYS A 69 9.08 2.18 11.40
C CYS A 69 10.20 3.19 11.63
N GLY A 70 10.97 3.54 10.60
CA GLY A 70 12.07 4.52 10.70
C GLY A 70 11.62 5.95 11.02
N ILE A 71 10.34 6.32 10.79
CA ILE A 71 9.81 7.64 11.19
C ILE A 71 9.08 7.61 12.54
N ARG A 72 9.24 6.56 13.33
CA ARG A 72 8.67 6.44 14.67
C ARG A 72 9.06 7.64 15.57
N ARG A 73 8.20 7.93 16.56
CA ARG A 73 8.36 9.08 17.46
C ARG A 73 9.74 9.10 18.15
N SER A 74 10.19 7.96 18.66
CA SER A 74 11.45 7.83 19.42
C SER A 74 12.71 7.86 18.56
N ASN A 75 12.60 7.81 17.21
CA ASN A 75 13.77 7.93 16.35
C ASN A 75 14.27 9.37 16.32
N GLN A 76 15.32 9.66 17.10
CA GLN A 76 15.95 10.98 17.17
C GLN A 76 16.93 11.26 16.02
N ASN A 77 17.32 10.24 15.24
CA ASN A 77 18.20 10.39 14.07
C ASN A 77 17.43 10.82 12.83
N ALA A 78 16.09 10.71 12.85
CA ALA A 78 15.25 11.10 11.73
C ALA A 78 15.24 12.61 11.53
N GLN A 79 15.72 13.07 10.37
CA GLN A 79 15.64 14.48 9.98
C GLN A 79 14.19 14.85 9.68
N ARG A 80 13.52 15.48 10.65
CA ARG A 80 12.09 15.79 10.57
C ARG A 80 11.81 16.95 9.61
N TYR A 81 10.71 16.82 8.86
CA TYR A 81 10.21 17.85 7.95
C TYR A 81 8.70 17.83 7.83
N ARG A 82 8.17 18.94 7.40
CA ARG A 82 6.79 19.11 6.92
C ARG A 82 6.83 19.91 5.62
N LEU A 83 6.09 19.49 4.63
CA LEU A 83 5.83 20.30 3.45
C LEU A 83 4.78 21.36 3.80
N THR A 84 4.89 22.53 3.18
CA THR A 84 3.84 23.54 3.22
C THR A 84 2.67 23.13 2.32
N GLU A 85 1.55 23.84 2.43
CA GLU A 85 0.42 23.63 1.53
C GLU A 85 0.85 23.91 0.06
N GLU A 86 1.63 24.97 -0.14
CA GLU A 86 2.16 25.36 -1.45
C GLU A 86 3.05 24.27 -2.05
N ASP A 87 3.93 23.66 -1.24
CA ASP A 87 4.77 22.54 -1.68
C ASP A 87 3.92 21.34 -2.14
N ILE A 88 2.85 21.02 -1.38
CA ILE A 88 1.93 19.92 -1.72
C ILE A 88 1.20 20.19 -3.02
N LEU A 89 0.68 21.41 -3.21
CA LEU A 89 -0.01 21.82 -4.44
C LEU A 89 0.94 21.82 -5.63
N GLU A 90 2.18 22.26 -5.43
CA GLU A 90 3.22 22.22 -6.49
C GLU A 90 3.55 20.79 -6.91
N CYS A 91 3.64 19.84 -5.95
CA CYS A 91 3.79 18.41 -6.27
C CYS A 91 2.61 17.90 -7.11
N CYS A 92 1.38 18.31 -6.77
CA CYS A 92 0.19 17.95 -7.55
C CYS A 92 0.24 18.54 -8.97
N ARG A 93 0.65 19.81 -9.12
CA ARG A 93 0.80 20.49 -10.44
C ARG A 93 1.79 19.73 -11.31
N GLN A 94 2.99 19.48 -10.82
CA GLN A 94 4.02 18.73 -11.54
C GLN A 94 3.53 17.31 -11.91
N GLY A 95 2.89 16.62 -10.99
CA GLY A 95 2.32 15.31 -11.25
C GLY A 95 1.24 15.33 -12.33
N TYR A 96 0.35 16.31 -12.29
CA TYR A 96 -0.73 16.46 -13.28
C TYR A 96 -0.19 16.69 -14.70
N GLU A 97 0.81 17.56 -14.84
CA GLU A 97 1.45 17.89 -16.14
C GLU A 97 2.10 16.67 -16.79
N ILE A 98 2.71 15.79 -15.99
CA ILE A 98 3.30 14.56 -16.51
C ILE A 98 2.29 13.39 -16.56
N GLY A 99 0.98 13.66 -16.36
CA GLY A 99 -0.13 12.73 -16.61
C GLY A 99 -0.52 11.84 -15.45
N PHE A 100 -0.20 12.19 -14.20
CA PHE A 100 -0.84 11.53 -13.04
C PHE A 100 -2.29 12.00 -12.91
N ARG A 101 -3.17 11.06 -12.54
CA ARG A 101 -4.58 11.32 -12.25
C ARG A 101 -5.00 10.77 -10.89
N THR A 102 -4.02 10.43 -10.07
CA THR A 102 -4.19 10.08 -8.65
C THR A 102 -3.03 10.64 -7.85
N PHE A 103 -3.34 11.36 -6.78
CA PHE A 103 -2.39 11.80 -5.78
C PHE A 103 -2.61 11.03 -4.47
N VAL A 104 -1.53 10.70 -3.79
CA VAL A 104 -1.55 10.03 -2.48
C VAL A 104 -0.81 10.93 -1.50
N LEU A 105 -1.53 11.54 -0.58
CA LEU A 105 -0.93 12.27 0.54
C LEU A 105 -0.60 11.27 1.65
N GLN A 106 0.67 11.00 1.84
CA GLN A 106 1.16 10.07 2.85
C GLN A 106 2.00 10.79 3.89
N GLY A 107 1.79 10.47 5.14
CA GLY A 107 2.56 11.01 6.25
C GLY A 107 2.51 10.12 7.50
N GLY A 108 3.34 10.45 8.48
CA GLY A 108 3.10 9.97 9.84
C GLY A 108 1.82 10.60 10.43
N GLU A 109 1.38 10.10 11.57
CA GLU A 109 0.28 10.70 12.33
C GLU A 109 0.77 11.97 13.05
N ASP A 110 0.78 13.07 12.30
CA ASP A 110 1.31 14.37 12.70
C ASP A 110 0.19 15.31 13.16
N GLY A 111 0.18 15.68 14.44
CA GLY A 111 -0.81 16.59 15.02
C GLY A 111 -0.75 18.03 14.48
N PHE A 112 0.32 18.41 13.78
CA PHE A 112 0.38 19.72 13.11
C PHE A 112 -0.65 19.84 11.98
N PHE A 113 -0.91 18.76 11.27
CA PHE A 113 -1.94 18.70 10.25
C PHE A 113 -3.28 18.38 10.90
N THR A 114 -3.91 19.41 11.48
CA THR A 114 -5.26 19.34 12.03
C THR A 114 -6.28 18.96 10.95
N ASP A 115 -7.48 18.56 11.37
CA ASP A 115 -8.54 18.20 10.42
C ASP A 115 -8.87 19.36 9.49
N ASP A 116 -8.93 20.60 9.99
CA ASP A 116 -9.18 21.80 9.17
C ASP A 116 -8.10 21.99 8.10
N ARG A 117 -6.82 21.80 8.44
CA ARG A 117 -5.73 21.89 7.47
C ARG A 117 -5.82 20.81 6.40
N ILE A 118 -6.10 19.59 6.77
CA ILE A 118 -6.29 18.48 5.81
C ILE A 118 -7.48 18.76 4.90
N VAL A 119 -8.63 19.19 5.46
CA VAL A 119 -9.83 19.57 4.70
C VAL A 119 -9.51 20.68 3.68
N GLN A 120 -8.77 21.71 4.11
CA GLN A 120 -8.38 22.82 3.24
C GLN A 120 -7.49 22.34 2.09
N ILE A 121 -6.47 21.54 2.35
CA ILE A 121 -5.57 20.97 1.34
C ILE A 121 -6.38 20.10 0.36
N VAL A 122 -7.25 19.22 0.87
CA VAL A 122 -8.10 18.35 0.05
C VAL A 122 -8.97 19.15 -0.90
N ARG A 123 -9.67 20.18 -0.39
CA ARG A 123 -10.53 21.06 -1.20
C ARG A 123 -9.74 21.76 -2.31
N LYS A 124 -8.60 22.37 -1.99
CA LYS A 124 -7.76 23.07 -2.97
C LYS A 124 -7.26 22.12 -4.09
N ILE A 125 -6.85 20.90 -3.73
CA ILE A 125 -6.46 19.91 -4.73
C ILE A 125 -7.64 19.54 -5.62
N LYS A 126 -8.82 19.30 -5.04
CA LYS A 126 -10.02 18.92 -5.81
C LYS A 126 -10.60 20.06 -6.66
N GLU A 127 -10.45 21.30 -6.23
CA GLU A 127 -10.81 22.48 -7.02
C GLU A 127 -9.89 22.64 -8.25
N GLN A 128 -8.58 22.44 -8.08
CA GLN A 128 -7.61 22.58 -9.17
C GLN A 128 -7.58 21.36 -10.11
N TYR A 129 -7.81 20.16 -9.60
CA TYR A 129 -7.72 18.89 -10.32
C TYR A 129 -8.96 18.00 -10.07
N PRO A 130 -10.16 18.42 -10.53
CA PRO A 130 -11.41 17.69 -10.27
C PRO A 130 -11.46 16.30 -10.89
N ASP A 131 -10.71 16.09 -11.98
CA ASP A 131 -10.55 14.80 -12.66
C ASP A 131 -9.56 13.86 -11.98
N CYS A 132 -8.85 14.31 -10.95
CA CYS A 132 -7.92 13.47 -10.19
C CYS A 132 -8.60 12.81 -8.98
N ALA A 133 -8.16 11.59 -8.67
CA ALA A 133 -8.48 10.95 -7.41
C ALA A 133 -7.47 11.37 -6.33
N LEU A 134 -7.98 11.61 -5.12
CA LEU A 134 -7.14 11.91 -3.96
C LEU A 134 -7.26 10.81 -2.92
N THR A 135 -6.11 10.25 -2.54
CA THR A 135 -5.96 9.24 -1.48
C THR A 135 -5.28 9.86 -0.27
N LEU A 136 -5.83 9.64 0.92
CA LEU A 136 -5.16 9.95 2.18
C LEU A 136 -4.56 8.69 2.79
N SER A 137 -3.36 8.80 3.35
CA SER A 137 -2.67 7.74 4.10
C SER A 137 -1.96 8.40 5.30
N ILE A 138 -2.74 8.81 6.29
CA ILE A 138 -2.33 9.65 7.44
C ILE A 138 -2.72 9.05 8.80
N GLY A 139 -2.83 7.72 8.83
CA GLY A 139 -3.07 6.93 10.05
C GLY A 139 -4.51 6.93 10.54
N GLU A 140 -4.67 6.70 11.83
CA GLU A 140 -5.96 6.56 12.49
C GLU A 140 -6.56 7.93 12.84
N LYS A 141 -7.86 8.09 12.58
CA LYS A 141 -8.64 9.30 12.85
C LYS A 141 -10.00 8.92 13.42
N SER A 142 -10.74 9.91 13.91
CA SER A 142 -12.14 9.72 14.32
C SER A 142 -13.07 9.55 13.11
N GLU A 143 -14.28 9.05 13.33
CA GLU A 143 -15.31 8.98 12.26
C GLU A 143 -15.65 10.38 11.72
N GLU A 144 -15.67 11.38 12.59
CA GLU A 144 -15.93 12.78 12.20
C GLU A 144 -14.83 13.31 11.28
N SER A 145 -13.56 13.05 11.62
CA SER A 145 -12.43 13.44 10.78
C SER A 145 -12.51 12.77 9.40
N TYR A 146 -12.74 11.45 9.36
CA TYR A 146 -12.89 10.72 8.10
C TYR A 146 -14.06 11.27 7.28
N ARG A 147 -15.19 11.59 7.91
CA ARG A 147 -16.37 12.20 7.24
C ARG A 147 -16.00 13.55 6.65
N ALA A 148 -15.36 14.44 7.41
CA ALA A 148 -14.95 15.76 6.96
C ALA A 148 -14.00 15.69 5.74
N TYR A 149 -13.03 14.76 5.74
CA TYR A 149 -12.14 14.57 4.59
C TYR A 149 -12.88 14.03 3.37
N ARG A 150 -13.86 13.13 3.58
CA ARG A 150 -14.67 12.58 2.49
C ARG A 150 -15.53 13.66 1.83
N GLU A 151 -16.17 14.50 2.64
CA GLU A 151 -17.00 15.63 2.21
C GLU A 151 -16.15 16.73 1.53
N ALA A 152 -14.89 16.89 1.94
CA ALA A 152 -13.93 17.77 1.27
C ALA A 152 -13.50 17.26 -0.12
N GLY A 153 -13.73 15.98 -0.44
CA GLY A 153 -13.44 15.39 -1.74
C GLY A 153 -12.38 14.29 -1.77
N ALA A 154 -11.90 13.82 -0.62
CA ALA A 154 -11.00 12.66 -0.59
C ALA A 154 -11.75 11.41 -1.09
N ASP A 155 -11.22 10.78 -2.15
CA ASP A 155 -11.84 9.64 -2.81
C ASP A 155 -11.50 8.33 -2.13
N ARG A 156 -10.26 8.21 -1.61
CA ARG A 156 -9.67 6.97 -1.10
C ARG A 156 -8.96 7.20 0.22
N TYR A 157 -8.91 6.15 1.03
CA TYR A 157 -8.11 6.15 2.25
C TYR A 157 -7.33 4.84 2.37
N LEU A 158 -6.02 4.91 2.58
CA LEU A 158 -5.16 3.75 2.82
C LEU A 158 -4.75 3.70 4.29
N LEU A 159 -5.15 2.64 4.97
CA LEU A 159 -4.76 2.34 6.35
C LEU A 159 -4.42 0.85 6.44
N ARG A 160 -3.13 0.52 6.39
CA ARG A 160 -2.71 -0.88 6.54
C ARG A 160 -3.00 -1.35 7.96
N HIS A 161 -3.60 -2.54 8.10
CA HIS A 161 -3.81 -3.14 9.43
C HIS A 161 -2.53 -3.75 10.01
N GLU A 162 -1.51 -3.94 9.18
CA GLU A 162 -0.17 -4.47 9.42
C GLU A 162 -0.14 -5.96 9.79
N THR A 163 -1.04 -6.43 10.62
CA THR A 163 -1.39 -7.81 10.93
C THR A 163 -2.78 -7.85 11.56
N ALA A 164 -3.58 -8.87 11.25
CA ALA A 164 -4.92 -9.05 11.81
C ALA A 164 -4.91 -9.78 13.16
N ASP A 165 -3.87 -10.59 13.45
CA ASP A 165 -3.73 -11.27 14.74
C ASP A 165 -3.41 -10.29 15.88
N PRO A 166 -4.21 -10.26 16.96
CA PRO A 166 -4.01 -9.30 18.05
C PRO A 166 -2.68 -9.49 18.80
N ARG A 167 -2.20 -10.73 18.93
CA ARG A 167 -0.96 -11.05 19.65
C ARG A 167 0.24 -10.63 18.84
N HIS A 168 0.21 -10.87 17.52
CA HIS A 168 1.25 -10.39 16.62
C HIS A 168 1.25 -8.86 16.54
N TYR A 169 0.07 -8.21 16.52
CA TYR A 169 -0.03 -6.74 16.54
C TYR A 169 0.67 -6.13 17.76
N MET A 170 0.49 -6.69 18.96
CA MET A 170 1.16 -6.24 20.19
C MET A 170 2.70 -6.42 20.16
N ARG A 171 3.21 -7.34 19.34
CA ARG A 171 4.67 -7.51 19.15
C ARG A 171 5.27 -6.44 18.23
N LEU A 172 4.48 -5.89 17.33
CA LEU A 172 4.90 -4.89 16.36
C LEU A 172 4.71 -3.45 16.85
N HIS A 173 3.88 -3.24 17.87
CA HIS A 173 3.43 -1.92 18.31
C HIS A 173 3.50 -1.77 19.82
N PRO A 174 3.66 -0.51 20.31
CA PRO A 174 3.51 -0.21 21.74
C PRO A 174 2.12 -0.56 22.29
N LEU A 175 2.04 -0.81 23.59
CA LEU A 175 0.81 -1.25 24.27
C LEU A 175 -0.36 -0.25 24.18
N GLU A 176 -0.07 1.02 23.98
CA GLU A 176 -1.08 2.06 23.80
C GLU A 176 -1.77 2.03 22.42
N MET A 177 -1.24 1.26 21.48
CA MET A 177 -1.83 1.08 20.15
C MET A 177 -2.73 -0.16 20.12
N SER A 178 -3.87 -0.06 19.46
CA SER A 178 -4.87 -1.13 19.38
C SER A 178 -5.09 -1.59 17.94
N GLY A 179 -4.82 -2.88 17.68
CA GLY A 179 -5.16 -3.51 16.40
C GLY A 179 -6.66 -3.52 16.12
N GLU A 180 -7.50 -3.65 17.16
CA GLU A 180 -8.95 -3.61 17.00
C GLU A 180 -9.45 -2.20 16.64
N ASN A 181 -8.86 -1.14 17.25
CA ASN A 181 -9.16 0.22 16.83
C ASN A 181 -8.81 0.45 15.36
N ARG A 182 -7.67 -0.07 14.90
CA ARG A 182 -7.26 0.02 13.50
C ARG A 182 -8.23 -0.69 12.55
N LYS A 183 -8.68 -1.89 12.89
CA LYS A 183 -9.72 -2.63 12.14
C LYS A 183 -11.06 -1.88 12.15
N SER A 184 -11.43 -1.28 13.28
CA SER A 184 -12.64 -0.44 13.40
C SER A 184 -12.56 0.78 12.48
N CYS A 185 -11.42 1.48 12.43
CA CYS A 185 -11.19 2.58 11.48
C CYS A 185 -11.41 2.13 10.03
N LEU A 186 -10.92 0.95 9.63
CA LEU A 186 -11.13 0.41 8.29
C LEU A 186 -12.62 0.15 7.97
N ARG A 187 -13.37 -0.41 8.93
CA ARG A 187 -14.83 -0.61 8.78
C ARG A 187 -15.58 0.73 8.67
N ILE A 188 -15.18 1.76 9.44
CA ILE A 188 -15.70 3.12 9.34
C ILE A 188 -15.44 3.72 7.96
N LEU A 189 -14.22 3.60 7.44
CA LEU A 189 -13.86 4.09 6.11
C LEU A 189 -14.74 3.46 5.01
N LYS A 190 -14.99 2.15 5.08
CA LYS A 190 -15.92 1.44 4.19
C LYS A 190 -17.33 2.01 4.30
N LYS A 191 -17.85 2.17 5.52
CA LYS A 191 -19.19 2.73 5.80
C LYS A 191 -19.36 4.14 5.23
N LEU A 192 -18.30 4.96 5.27
CA LEU A 192 -18.32 6.32 4.72
C LEU A 192 -18.14 6.37 3.19
N GLY A 193 -18.02 5.22 2.52
CA GLY A 193 -17.97 5.14 1.06
C GLY A 193 -16.63 5.53 0.44
N TYR A 194 -15.54 5.41 1.18
CA TYR A 194 -14.21 5.47 0.58
C TYR A 194 -13.91 4.24 -0.28
N GLN A 195 -13.12 4.41 -1.33
CA GLN A 195 -12.34 3.28 -1.81
C GLN A 195 -11.27 3.00 -0.75
N THR A 196 -11.54 2.00 0.10
CA THR A 196 -10.75 1.71 1.29
C THR A 196 -9.57 0.81 0.96
N GLY A 197 -8.41 1.17 1.46
CA GLY A 197 -7.18 0.39 1.35
C GLY A 197 -6.75 -0.19 2.68
N ALA A 198 -6.51 -1.51 2.71
CA ALA A 198 -5.95 -2.25 3.82
C ALA A 198 -4.61 -2.90 3.43
N GLY A 199 -4.07 -3.76 4.27
CA GLY A 199 -2.88 -4.56 3.96
C GLY A 199 -2.04 -4.89 5.18
N PHE A 200 -1.09 -5.80 4.99
CA PHE A 200 -0.22 -6.31 6.04
C PHE A 200 1.26 -6.31 5.61
N MET A 201 2.16 -6.48 6.56
CA MET A 201 3.58 -6.70 6.28
C MET A 201 3.86 -8.17 6.04
N VAL A 202 4.72 -8.47 5.07
CA VAL A 202 5.15 -9.84 4.75
C VAL A 202 6.50 -10.10 5.40
N GLY A 203 6.59 -11.17 6.18
CA GLY A 203 7.82 -11.55 6.89
C GLY A 203 8.21 -10.55 7.98
N SER A 204 7.23 -9.91 8.63
CA SER A 204 7.49 -9.10 9.82
C SER A 204 7.99 -9.97 10.98
N PRO A 205 8.74 -9.39 11.93
CA PRO A 205 9.32 -10.16 13.03
C PRO A 205 8.29 -11.04 13.74
N LEU A 206 8.62 -12.32 13.93
CA LEU A 206 7.78 -13.32 14.61
C LEU A 206 6.45 -13.67 13.90
N GLN A 207 6.28 -13.27 12.63
CA GLN A 207 5.09 -13.63 11.84
C GLN A 207 5.02 -15.15 11.62
N THR A 208 3.88 -15.74 11.91
CA THR A 208 3.59 -17.17 11.73
C THR A 208 2.64 -17.38 10.54
N VAL A 209 2.45 -18.65 10.15
CA VAL A 209 1.45 -19.01 9.14
C VAL A 209 0.04 -18.68 9.63
N ASP A 210 -0.25 -18.85 10.93
CA ASP A 210 -1.57 -18.54 11.50
C ASP A 210 -1.86 -17.04 11.45
N ASP A 211 -0.86 -16.17 11.70
CA ASP A 211 -1.01 -14.70 11.55
C ASP A 211 -1.38 -14.33 10.11
N LEU A 212 -0.76 -14.97 9.12
CA LEU A 212 -1.08 -14.77 7.70
C LEU A 212 -2.48 -15.27 7.34
N VAL A 213 -2.92 -16.40 7.91
CA VAL A 213 -4.31 -16.91 7.73
C VAL A 213 -5.30 -15.86 8.21
N GLU A 214 -5.09 -15.28 9.39
CA GLU A 214 -5.94 -14.22 9.94
C GLU A 214 -5.94 -12.97 9.02
N ASP A 215 -4.78 -12.60 8.44
CA ASP A 215 -4.68 -11.49 7.49
C ASP A 215 -5.53 -11.73 6.23
N PHE A 216 -5.48 -12.93 5.63
CA PHE A 216 -6.30 -13.27 4.46
C PHE A 216 -7.79 -13.30 4.80
N LEU A 217 -8.18 -13.88 5.93
CA LEU A 217 -9.57 -13.93 6.37
C LEU A 217 -10.13 -12.54 6.65
N PHE A 218 -9.37 -11.69 7.33
CA PHE A 218 -9.75 -10.30 7.59
C PHE A 218 -9.91 -9.51 6.28
N LEU A 219 -8.99 -9.65 5.34
CA LEU A 219 -9.12 -8.99 4.03
C LEU A 219 -10.33 -9.48 3.25
N LYS A 220 -10.69 -10.76 3.37
CA LYS A 220 -11.91 -11.29 2.76
C LYS A 220 -13.17 -10.74 3.40
N GLU A 221 -13.23 -10.64 4.75
CA GLU A 221 -14.32 -10.03 5.50
C GLU A 221 -14.50 -8.53 5.12
N LEU A 222 -13.39 -7.78 5.12
CA LEU A 222 -13.40 -6.35 4.87
C LEU A 222 -13.77 -6.01 3.41
N ASP A 223 -13.42 -6.88 2.46
CA ASP A 223 -13.58 -6.69 1.01
C ASP A 223 -13.11 -5.29 0.55
N PRO A 224 -11.81 -4.94 0.76
CA PRO A 224 -11.33 -3.60 0.46
C PRO A 224 -11.13 -3.40 -1.04
N GLU A 225 -11.23 -2.16 -1.50
CA GLU A 225 -10.97 -1.78 -2.90
C GLU A 225 -9.46 -1.76 -3.24
N MET A 226 -8.61 -1.67 -2.22
CA MET A 226 -7.15 -1.63 -2.37
C MET A 226 -6.51 -2.51 -1.30
N VAL A 227 -5.47 -3.27 -1.66
CA VAL A 227 -4.67 -4.02 -0.69
C VAL A 227 -3.19 -3.76 -0.96
N GLY A 228 -2.51 -3.16 0.01
CA GLY A 228 -1.08 -2.87 -0.05
C GLY A 228 -0.28 -3.81 0.85
N ILE A 229 0.39 -4.81 0.28
CA ILE A 229 1.36 -5.63 0.98
C ILE A 229 2.77 -5.38 0.49
N GLY A 230 3.75 -5.66 1.32
CA GLY A 230 5.15 -5.58 0.96
C GLY A 230 6.03 -6.23 2.01
N PRO A 231 7.27 -6.59 1.66
CA PRO A 231 8.18 -7.19 2.61
C PRO A 231 8.49 -6.23 3.75
N PHE A 232 8.58 -6.76 4.96
CA PHE A 232 9.27 -6.07 6.05
C PHE A 232 10.73 -5.86 5.64
N ILE A 233 11.24 -4.68 5.86
CA ILE A 233 12.66 -4.34 5.71
C ILE A 233 13.06 -3.60 6.98
N ALA A 234 14.10 -4.08 7.64
CA ALA A 234 14.60 -3.48 8.88
C ALA A 234 15.06 -2.03 8.66
N HIS A 235 15.00 -1.23 9.70
CA HIS A 235 15.61 0.10 9.75
C HIS A 235 16.56 0.18 10.95
N GLN A 236 17.77 0.67 10.71
CA GLN A 236 18.86 0.71 11.69
C GLN A 236 18.49 1.38 13.03
N ASP A 237 17.60 2.38 13.01
CA ASP A 237 17.18 3.15 14.19
C ASP A 237 15.85 2.62 14.78
N THR A 238 15.56 1.34 14.64
CA THR A 238 14.34 0.73 15.18
C THR A 238 14.66 -0.46 16.10
N PRO A 239 13.75 -0.86 17.00
CA PRO A 239 13.92 -2.08 17.79
C PRO A 239 14.17 -3.34 16.96
N PHE A 240 13.71 -3.37 15.71
CA PHE A 240 13.85 -4.50 14.80
C PHE A 240 15.01 -4.37 13.80
N CYS A 241 16.03 -3.55 14.13
CA CYS A 241 17.18 -3.31 13.25
C CYS A 241 17.98 -4.58 12.89
N ASN A 242 17.95 -5.60 13.73
CA ASN A 242 18.66 -6.87 13.52
C ASN A 242 17.73 -8.01 13.05
N GLU A 243 16.44 -7.72 12.82
CA GLU A 243 15.50 -8.73 12.38
C GLU A 243 15.65 -9.00 10.88
N ARG A 244 15.41 -10.26 10.50
CA ARG A 244 15.47 -10.67 9.11
C ARG A 244 14.35 -10.03 8.30
N SER A 245 14.67 -9.46 7.15
CA SER A 245 13.67 -8.92 6.22
C SER A 245 12.80 -10.02 5.61
N GLY A 246 11.57 -9.65 5.27
CA GLY A 246 10.68 -10.47 4.48
C GLY A 246 11.22 -10.74 3.08
N THR A 247 10.76 -11.80 2.43
CA THR A 247 11.32 -12.25 1.16
C THR A 247 10.52 -11.73 -0.05
N LEU A 248 11.20 -11.70 -1.20
CA LEU A 248 10.57 -11.44 -2.48
C LEU A 248 9.51 -12.51 -2.79
N ASP A 249 9.89 -13.78 -2.69
CA ASP A 249 9.05 -14.92 -3.09
C ASP A 249 7.77 -15.01 -2.26
N ASP A 250 7.84 -14.80 -0.94
CA ASP A 250 6.66 -14.73 -0.08
C ASP A 250 5.73 -13.61 -0.53
N THR A 251 6.30 -12.42 -0.77
CA THR A 251 5.49 -11.26 -1.18
C THR A 251 4.81 -11.47 -2.52
N LEU A 252 5.51 -12.06 -3.50
CA LEU A 252 4.96 -12.35 -4.82
C LEU A 252 3.85 -13.42 -4.76
N PHE A 253 4.06 -14.46 -3.93
CA PHE A 253 3.05 -15.50 -3.73
C PHE A 253 1.78 -14.93 -3.07
N TYR A 254 1.93 -14.12 -2.01
CA TYR A 254 0.76 -13.53 -1.34
C TYR A 254 0.05 -12.48 -2.21
N LEU A 255 0.76 -11.72 -3.05
CA LEU A 255 0.14 -10.89 -4.09
C LEU A 255 -0.72 -11.73 -5.04
N ALA A 256 -0.21 -12.90 -5.45
CA ALA A 256 -0.95 -13.80 -6.33
C ALA A 256 -2.23 -14.33 -5.64
N LEU A 257 -2.13 -14.79 -4.40
CA LEU A 257 -3.30 -15.26 -3.65
C LEU A 257 -4.33 -14.14 -3.46
N LEU A 258 -3.90 -12.91 -3.18
CA LEU A 258 -4.79 -11.76 -3.06
C LEU A 258 -5.52 -11.45 -4.37
N ARG A 259 -4.84 -11.53 -5.52
CA ARG A 259 -5.48 -11.35 -6.83
C ARG A 259 -6.52 -12.43 -7.11
N LEU A 260 -6.25 -13.69 -6.74
CA LEU A 260 -7.20 -14.80 -6.92
C LEU A 260 -8.41 -14.67 -5.98
N MET A 261 -8.18 -14.23 -4.74
CA MET A 261 -9.24 -14.04 -3.74
C MET A 261 -10.11 -12.81 -4.02
N LEU A 262 -9.49 -11.72 -4.49
CA LEU A 262 -10.12 -10.42 -4.74
C LEU A 262 -9.81 -9.96 -6.18
N PRO A 263 -10.47 -10.51 -7.21
CA PRO A 263 -10.10 -10.30 -8.61
C PRO A 263 -10.06 -8.84 -9.06
N ASN A 264 -10.90 -7.98 -8.47
CA ASN A 264 -11.03 -6.57 -8.83
C ASN A 264 -10.19 -5.62 -7.95
N VAL A 265 -9.49 -6.15 -6.93
CA VAL A 265 -8.73 -5.30 -5.99
C VAL A 265 -7.59 -4.55 -6.69
N LEU A 266 -7.33 -3.33 -6.27
CA LEU A 266 -6.17 -2.55 -6.71
C LEU A 266 -4.95 -2.94 -5.86
N LEU A 267 -3.97 -3.60 -6.47
CA LEU A 267 -2.77 -4.12 -5.82
C LEU A 267 -1.52 -3.36 -6.27
N PRO A 268 -0.81 -2.66 -5.37
CA PRO A 268 0.45 -2.02 -5.73
C PRO A 268 1.63 -3.01 -5.75
N ALA A 269 2.45 -2.92 -6.80
CA ALA A 269 3.84 -3.37 -6.75
C ALA A 269 4.64 -2.31 -5.98
N THR A 270 4.86 -2.54 -4.69
CA THR A 270 5.35 -1.53 -3.75
C THR A 270 6.81 -1.12 -3.99
N THR A 271 7.19 0.05 -3.43
CA THR A 271 8.60 0.49 -3.42
C THR A 271 9.49 -0.52 -2.68
N ALA A 272 8.99 -1.16 -1.63
CA ALA A 272 9.71 -2.18 -0.87
C ALA A 272 10.10 -3.38 -1.75
N LEU A 273 9.23 -3.85 -2.64
CA LEU A 273 9.59 -4.88 -3.63
C LEU A 273 10.73 -4.44 -4.54
N GLY A 274 10.71 -3.19 -5.01
CA GLY A 274 11.81 -2.63 -5.79
C GLY A 274 13.10 -2.42 -5.00
N THR A 275 13.00 -2.26 -3.69
CA THR A 275 14.15 -2.12 -2.79
C THR A 275 14.87 -3.46 -2.59
N ILE A 276 14.13 -4.55 -2.36
CA ILE A 276 14.74 -5.87 -2.13
C ILE A 276 15.21 -6.56 -3.42
N HIS A 277 14.67 -6.16 -4.58
CA HIS A 277 15.07 -6.75 -5.87
C HIS A 277 14.93 -5.73 -7.02
N PRO A 278 15.93 -5.56 -7.89
CA PRO A 278 15.90 -4.56 -8.98
C PRO A 278 14.71 -4.70 -9.94
N ARG A 279 14.19 -5.92 -10.14
CA ARG A 279 12.98 -6.22 -10.95
C ARG A 279 11.75 -6.53 -10.09
N GLY A 280 11.79 -6.21 -8.79
CA GLY A 280 10.71 -6.56 -7.86
C GLY A 280 9.34 -5.98 -8.26
N ARG A 281 9.30 -4.78 -8.83
CA ARG A 281 8.03 -4.18 -9.30
C ARG A 281 7.46 -4.92 -10.50
N GLU A 282 8.27 -5.26 -11.50
CA GLU A 282 7.85 -6.04 -12.66
C GLU A 282 7.37 -7.42 -12.25
N MET A 283 8.11 -8.08 -11.36
CA MET A 283 7.70 -9.39 -10.82
C MET A 283 6.40 -9.29 -10.04
N GLY A 284 6.19 -8.21 -9.27
CA GLY A 284 4.93 -7.92 -8.59
C GLY A 284 3.75 -7.78 -9.56
N VAL A 285 3.94 -7.06 -10.67
CA VAL A 285 2.93 -6.92 -11.73
C VAL A 285 2.60 -8.28 -12.35
N LEU A 286 3.62 -9.08 -12.69
CA LEU A 286 3.46 -10.43 -13.22
C LEU A 286 2.89 -11.43 -12.19
N SER A 287 2.79 -11.03 -10.92
CA SER A 287 2.15 -11.78 -9.84
C SER A 287 0.77 -11.22 -9.45
N GLY A 288 0.17 -10.38 -10.31
CA GLY A 288 -1.19 -9.88 -10.14
C GLY A 288 -1.32 -8.42 -9.72
N ALA A 289 -0.23 -7.69 -9.41
CA ALA A 289 -0.31 -6.26 -9.13
C ALA A 289 -0.65 -5.44 -10.39
N ASN A 290 -1.32 -4.30 -10.21
CA ASN A 290 -1.76 -3.41 -11.29
C ASN A 290 -1.58 -1.91 -10.98
N VAL A 291 -0.92 -1.58 -9.88
CA VAL A 291 -0.67 -0.22 -9.44
C VAL A 291 0.82 -0.04 -9.12
N VAL A 292 1.38 1.11 -9.45
CA VAL A 292 2.72 1.54 -9.03
C VAL A 292 2.65 2.96 -8.48
N MET A 293 3.55 3.29 -7.53
CA MET A 293 3.49 4.55 -6.79
C MET A 293 4.84 5.28 -6.89
N PRO A 294 5.10 6.03 -7.98
CA PRO A 294 6.26 6.92 -8.07
C PRO A 294 6.17 8.07 -7.06
N ASN A 295 7.32 8.52 -6.57
CA ASN A 295 7.41 9.60 -5.60
C ASN A 295 7.36 10.97 -6.28
N LEU A 296 6.39 11.80 -5.91
CA LEU A 296 6.23 13.20 -6.36
C LEU A 296 6.77 14.23 -5.35
N SER A 297 7.13 13.81 -4.12
CA SER A 297 7.67 14.75 -3.13
C SER A 297 8.89 15.48 -3.66
N PRO A 298 9.21 16.70 -3.20
CA PRO A 298 10.44 17.39 -3.56
C PRO A 298 11.67 16.52 -3.27
N VAL A 299 12.64 16.47 -4.18
CA VAL A 299 13.87 15.65 -4.04
C VAL A 299 14.59 15.95 -2.72
N SER A 300 14.57 17.19 -2.25
CA SER A 300 15.20 17.65 -1.00
C SER A 300 14.70 16.96 0.27
N VAL A 301 13.49 16.37 0.24
CA VAL A 301 12.93 15.68 1.42
C VAL A 301 12.83 14.17 1.28
N ARG A 302 12.96 13.60 0.08
CA ARG A 302 12.76 12.15 -0.14
C ARG A 302 13.65 11.28 0.73
N LYS A 303 14.92 11.68 0.91
CA LYS A 303 15.88 10.99 1.81
C LYS A 303 15.55 11.13 3.30
N LYS A 304 14.62 12.01 3.67
CA LYS A 304 14.17 12.21 5.04
C LYS A 304 12.96 11.35 5.41
N TYR A 305 12.28 10.76 4.42
CA TYR A 305 11.13 9.87 4.62
C TYR A 305 11.55 8.41 4.49
N MET A 306 12.32 7.94 5.46
CA MET A 306 12.87 6.60 5.48
C MET A 306 12.07 5.73 6.46
N LEU A 307 11.14 4.94 5.93
CA LEU A 307 10.38 3.96 6.71
C LEU A 307 11.22 2.73 7.05
N TYR A 308 12.16 2.40 6.18
CA TYR A 308 13.08 1.26 6.24
C TYR A 308 14.38 1.59 5.50
N ASP A 309 15.44 0.82 5.74
CA ASP A 309 16.74 1.06 5.12
C ASP A 309 16.76 0.74 3.62
N GLY A 310 17.62 1.43 2.88
CA GLY A 310 17.82 1.20 1.46
C GLY A 310 16.65 1.60 0.55
N LYS A 311 15.65 2.33 1.05
CA LYS A 311 14.49 2.78 0.26
C LYS A 311 14.94 3.45 -1.04
N ILE A 312 14.44 2.94 -2.17
CA ILE A 312 14.73 3.46 -3.52
C ILE A 312 13.86 4.67 -3.89
N CYS A 313 14.11 5.29 -5.04
CA CYS A 313 13.39 6.48 -5.56
C CYS A 313 13.53 7.70 -4.64
N THR A 314 14.74 7.93 -4.14
CA THR A 314 15.05 9.05 -3.25
C THR A 314 15.76 10.22 -3.95
N GLY A 315 16.20 10.05 -5.20
CA GLY A 315 16.98 11.05 -5.93
C GLY A 315 16.45 11.45 -7.31
N ASP A 316 15.50 10.67 -7.89
CA ASP A 316 15.06 10.90 -9.26
C ASP A 316 13.95 11.95 -9.34
N GLU A 317 13.96 12.79 -10.39
CA GLU A 317 12.85 13.67 -10.71
C GLU A 317 11.59 12.86 -11.08
N ALA A 318 10.40 13.45 -10.84
CA ALA A 318 9.13 12.77 -11.07
C ALA A 318 8.92 12.34 -12.54
N ALA A 319 9.35 13.18 -13.48
CA ALA A 319 9.26 12.90 -14.92
C ALA A 319 10.19 11.76 -15.34
N GLU A 320 11.44 11.75 -14.87
CA GLU A 320 12.42 10.69 -15.14
C GLU A 320 11.95 9.35 -14.53
N CYS A 321 11.42 9.38 -13.30
CA CYS A 321 10.88 8.22 -12.64
C CYS A 321 9.70 7.63 -13.43
N ARG A 322 8.78 8.47 -13.97
CA ARG A 322 7.67 8.00 -14.80
C ARG A 322 8.13 7.38 -16.11
N MET A 323 9.04 8.02 -16.84
CA MET A 323 9.56 7.50 -18.11
C MET A 323 10.31 6.16 -17.92
N CYS A 324 11.15 6.09 -16.88
CA CYS A 324 11.86 4.86 -16.54
C CYS A 324 10.87 3.74 -16.21
N LEU A 325 9.84 4.03 -15.42
CA LEU A 325 8.80 3.09 -15.07
C LEU A 325 8.01 2.60 -16.30
N SER A 326 7.62 3.50 -17.21
CA SER A 326 6.92 3.13 -18.45
C SER A 326 7.74 2.13 -19.27
N ARG A 327 9.03 2.44 -19.53
CA ARG A 327 9.92 1.53 -20.26
C ARG A 327 10.08 0.15 -19.57
N ARG A 328 10.08 0.13 -18.24
CA ARG A 328 10.15 -1.12 -17.46
C ARG A 328 8.87 -1.94 -17.61
N MET A 329 7.70 -1.30 -17.57
CA MET A 329 6.41 -1.98 -17.75
C MET A 329 6.22 -2.47 -19.18
N GLU A 330 6.63 -1.69 -20.18
CA GLU A 330 6.61 -2.09 -21.60
C GLU A 330 7.40 -3.39 -21.86
N ARG A 331 8.54 -3.58 -21.20
CA ARG A 331 9.37 -4.81 -21.31
C ARG A 331 8.66 -6.07 -20.85
N ILE A 332 7.61 -5.94 -20.03
CA ILE A 332 6.78 -7.06 -19.56
C ILE A 332 5.39 -7.07 -20.21
N GLY A 333 5.23 -6.33 -21.34
CA GLY A 333 3.96 -6.27 -22.08
C GLY A 333 2.85 -5.46 -21.42
N CYS A 334 3.20 -4.55 -20.49
CA CYS A 334 2.26 -3.69 -19.79
C CYS A 334 2.44 -2.22 -20.18
N GLU A 335 1.36 -1.44 -20.02
CA GLU A 335 1.31 -0.02 -20.35
C GLU A 335 0.98 0.82 -19.12
N VAL A 336 1.78 1.85 -18.87
CA VAL A 336 1.49 2.85 -17.85
C VAL A 336 0.50 3.86 -18.42
N VAL A 337 -0.71 3.89 -17.87
CA VAL A 337 -1.81 4.72 -18.40
C VAL A 337 -2.01 6.03 -17.62
N THR A 338 -2.53 7.05 -18.30
CA THR A 338 -3.04 8.28 -17.69
C THR A 338 -4.51 8.06 -17.34
N ASP A 339 -4.79 7.62 -16.13
CA ASP A 339 -6.13 7.24 -15.68
C ASP A 339 -6.18 7.39 -14.14
N ARG A 340 -7.37 7.66 -13.59
CA ARG A 340 -7.59 7.67 -12.12
C ARG A 340 -7.32 6.31 -11.49
N GLY A 341 -7.47 5.21 -12.25
CA GLY A 341 -7.33 3.84 -11.75
C GLY A 341 -8.30 3.57 -10.60
N ASP A 342 -9.59 3.89 -10.80
CA ASP A 342 -10.63 3.58 -9.82
C ASP A 342 -10.92 2.08 -9.77
N TYR A 343 -11.39 1.63 -8.60
CA TYR A 343 -11.82 0.26 -8.41
C TYR A 343 -12.99 -0.08 -9.35
N LYS A 344 -12.86 -1.16 -10.09
CA LYS A 344 -13.93 -1.69 -10.94
C LYS A 344 -14.88 -2.52 -10.10
N LYS A 345 -16.07 -1.99 -9.81
CA LYS A 345 -17.11 -2.77 -9.14
C LYS A 345 -17.39 -4.04 -9.95
N ARG A 346 -17.63 -5.15 -9.26
CA ARG A 346 -18.16 -6.36 -9.92
C ARG A 346 -19.48 -5.99 -10.58
N LEU A 347 -19.64 -6.36 -11.84
CA LEU A 347 -20.97 -6.46 -12.45
C LEU A 347 -21.65 -7.64 -11.74
N ALA A 348 -22.76 -7.36 -11.06
CA ALA A 348 -23.54 -8.37 -10.36
C ALA A 348 -24.11 -9.40 -11.35
#